data_638321bd51e2af39e475852ccdeb6b13
#
_entry.id   638321bd51e2af39e475852ccdeb6b13
#
_cell.length_a   1.000
_cell.length_b   1.000
_cell.length_c   1.000
_cell.angle_alpha   90.00
_cell.angle_beta   90.00
_cell.angle_gamma   90.00
#
_symmetry.space_group_name_H-M   'P 1'
#
loop_
_entity.id
_entity.type
_entity.pdbx_description
1 polymer ?
#
loop_
_entity_poly.entity_id
_entity_poly.type
_entity_poly.pdbx_seq_one_letter_code
_entity_poly.pdbx_strand_id
1 'polypeptide(L)'
;MASIFPSFVDEVRAIEQNKNNTLPVAKDIAIDFDTGEPIIKNGDFVVVEKNEAIKVWCYYALKIAKGRFLAFTNNYGSELEEKIIGKQYNSDTYSKVKRIVEDCLLVNKYIKSIDNVAVSFDDKINIEIELTTVYQKGVIVEYVY
;
A
#
# COMPACT_ATOMS: atom_id res chain seq x y z
N MET A 1 -3.53 -0.99 19.10
CA MET A 1 -2.43 -1.15 18.13
C MET A 1 -1.13 -1.62 18.76
N ALA A 2 -0.92 -1.37 20.08
CA ALA A 2 0.28 -1.86 20.78
C ALA A 2 0.47 -3.37 20.67
N SER A 3 -0.61 -4.14 20.59
CA SER A 3 -0.57 -5.60 20.42
C SER A 3 -0.08 -6.06 19.05
N ILE A 4 -0.09 -5.18 18.03
CA ILE A 4 0.39 -5.52 16.69
C ILE A 4 1.92 -5.59 16.66
N PHE A 5 2.61 -4.75 17.42
CA PHE A 5 4.07 -4.72 17.45
C PHE A 5 4.69 -5.98 18.02
N PRO A 6 4.24 -6.51 19.17
CA PRO A 6 4.75 -7.80 19.65
C PRO A 6 4.50 -8.95 18.67
N SER A 7 3.32 -8.99 18.05
CA SER A 7 2.98 -9.98 17.04
C SER A 7 3.90 -9.87 15.82
N PHE A 8 4.15 -8.66 15.35
CA PHE A 8 5.05 -8.40 14.22
C PHE A 8 6.48 -8.84 14.54
N VAL A 9 6.99 -8.54 15.74
CA VAL A 9 8.33 -8.94 16.15
C VAL A 9 8.44 -10.45 16.24
N ASP A 10 7.43 -11.14 16.77
CA ASP A 10 7.41 -12.59 16.84
C ASP A 10 7.37 -13.23 15.46
N GLU A 11 6.61 -12.65 14.54
CA GLU A 11 6.56 -13.09 13.14
C GLU A 11 7.90 -12.92 12.43
N VAL A 12 8.57 -11.79 12.63
CA VAL A 12 9.91 -11.54 12.07
C VAL A 12 10.91 -12.55 12.60
N ARG A 13 10.89 -12.84 13.91
CA ARG A 13 11.74 -13.86 14.51
C ARG A 13 11.46 -15.25 13.95
N ALA A 14 10.20 -15.59 13.74
CA ALA A 14 9.81 -16.85 13.13
C ALA A 14 10.34 -16.97 11.69
N ILE A 15 10.32 -15.89 10.93
CA ILE A 15 10.88 -15.84 9.57
C ILE A 15 12.40 -16.10 9.63
N GLU A 16 13.11 -15.43 10.52
CA GLU A 16 14.57 -15.60 10.66
C GLU A 16 14.96 -17.01 11.05
N GLN A 17 14.11 -17.67 11.84
CA GLN A 17 14.33 -19.05 12.26
C GLN A 17 13.92 -20.08 11.23
N ASN A 18 13.05 -19.69 10.30
CA ASN A 18 12.53 -20.58 9.27
C ASN A 18 13.44 -20.55 8.04
N LYS A 19 14.23 -21.60 7.84
CA LYS A 19 15.15 -21.72 6.70
C LYS A 19 14.48 -21.66 5.33
N ASN A 20 13.15 -21.73 5.28
CA ASN A 20 12.39 -21.68 4.04
C ASN A 20 12.00 -20.27 3.62
N ASN A 21 12.38 -19.22 4.37
CA ASN A 21 12.10 -17.81 4.08
C ASN A 21 10.63 -17.52 3.73
N THR A 22 9.71 -18.25 4.36
CA THR A 22 8.28 -18.04 4.15
C THR A 22 7.81 -16.83 4.94
N LEU A 23 7.24 -15.83 4.25
CA LEU A 23 6.67 -14.67 4.91
C LEU A 23 5.42 -15.09 5.71
N PRO A 24 5.17 -14.49 6.90
CA PRO A 24 3.92 -14.70 7.60
C PRO A 24 2.74 -14.20 6.77
N VAL A 25 1.55 -14.68 7.10
CA VAL A 25 0.33 -14.24 6.40
C VAL A 25 0.15 -12.73 6.60
N ALA A 26 -0.01 -11.99 5.51
CA ALA A 26 -0.27 -10.55 5.57
C ALA A 26 -1.63 -10.30 6.22
N LYS A 27 -1.66 -9.43 7.22
CA LYS A 27 -2.88 -9.08 7.98
C LYS A 27 -2.95 -7.57 8.17
N ASP A 28 -4.15 -7.04 8.08
CA ASP A 28 -4.41 -5.63 8.37
C ASP A 28 -5.87 -5.45 8.80
N ILE A 29 -6.21 -4.24 9.18
CA ILE A 29 -7.58 -3.86 9.54
C ILE A 29 -8.31 -3.43 8.28
N ALA A 30 -9.53 -3.98 8.06
CA ALA A 30 -10.36 -3.59 6.94
C ALA A 30 -10.73 -2.11 7.00
N ILE A 31 -10.68 -1.43 5.87
CA ILE A 31 -11.06 -0.03 5.75
C ILE A 31 -12.08 0.16 4.64
N ASP A 32 -12.82 1.25 4.75
CA ASP A 32 -13.60 1.79 3.64
C ASP A 32 -12.65 2.59 2.75
N PHE A 33 -12.44 2.13 1.52
CA PHE A 33 -11.50 2.79 0.60
C PHE A 33 -11.98 4.17 0.10
N ASP A 34 -13.27 4.47 0.25
CA ASP A 34 -13.80 5.79 -0.11
C ASP A 34 -13.51 6.83 0.97
N THR A 35 -13.61 6.45 2.23
CA THR A 35 -13.41 7.36 3.38
C THR A 35 -12.04 7.20 4.03
N GLY A 36 -11.41 6.05 3.92
CA GLY A 36 -10.17 5.71 4.59
C GLY A 36 -10.35 5.33 6.05
N GLU A 37 -11.59 5.17 6.51
CA GLU A 37 -11.89 4.85 7.90
C GLU A 37 -11.98 3.34 8.12
N PRO A 38 -11.56 2.85 9.31
CA PRO A 38 -11.73 1.44 9.64
C PRO A 38 -13.20 1.01 9.64
N ILE A 39 -13.42 -0.22 9.18
CA ILE A 39 -14.74 -0.85 9.23
C ILE A 39 -14.89 -1.49 10.61
N ILE A 40 -16.00 -1.19 11.30
CA ILE A 40 -16.31 -1.71 12.61
C ILE A 40 -17.55 -2.58 12.53
N LYS A 41 -17.45 -3.82 13.03
CA LYS A 41 -18.57 -4.75 13.16
C LYS A 41 -18.65 -5.23 14.60
N ASN A 42 -19.85 -5.20 15.18
CA ASN A 42 -20.09 -5.63 16.57
C ASN A 42 -19.17 -4.93 17.59
N GLY A 43 -18.85 -3.65 17.34
CA GLY A 43 -17.98 -2.85 18.20
C GLY A 43 -16.49 -3.14 18.04
N ASP A 44 -16.09 -3.94 17.06
CA ASP A 44 -14.70 -4.34 16.88
C ASP A 44 -14.21 -4.15 15.45
N PHE A 45 -12.89 -4.01 15.28
CA PHE A 45 -12.28 -3.93 13.96
C PHE A 45 -12.37 -5.27 13.23
N VAL A 46 -12.51 -5.20 11.91
CA VAL A 46 -12.50 -6.38 11.04
C VAL A 46 -11.07 -6.58 10.53
N VAL A 47 -10.51 -7.77 10.75
CA VAL A 47 -9.18 -8.13 10.24
C VAL A 47 -9.33 -8.76 8.86
N VAL A 48 -8.51 -8.32 7.92
CA VAL A 48 -8.39 -8.90 6.58
C VAL A 48 -7.02 -9.51 6.40
N GLU A 49 -6.91 -10.48 5.50
CA GLU A 49 -5.68 -11.23 5.28
C GLU A 49 -5.30 -11.26 3.80
N LYS A 50 -4.04 -11.61 3.53
CA LYS A 50 -3.50 -11.81 2.18
C LYS A 50 -3.68 -10.58 1.29
N ASN A 51 -4.26 -10.74 0.10
CA ASN A 51 -4.39 -9.65 -0.87
C ASN A 51 -5.22 -8.47 -0.35
N GLU A 52 -6.24 -8.73 0.45
CA GLU A 52 -7.05 -7.66 1.04
C GLU A 52 -6.22 -6.82 2.02
N ALA A 53 -5.37 -7.45 2.82
CA ALA A 53 -4.43 -6.75 3.70
C ALA A 53 -3.41 -5.93 2.90
N ILE A 54 -2.91 -6.47 1.80
CA ILE A 54 -1.96 -5.78 0.93
C ILE A 54 -2.62 -4.54 0.30
N LYS A 55 -3.87 -4.63 -0.12
CA LYS A 55 -4.63 -3.48 -0.64
C LYS A 55 -4.76 -2.36 0.38
N VAL A 56 -5.04 -2.68 1.64
CA VAL A 56 -5.10 -1.71 2.74
C VAL A 56 -3.75 -1.03 2.92
N TRP A 57 -2.67 -1.81 2.94
CA TRP A 57 -1.31 -1.27 3.05
C TRP A 57 -1.00 -0.32 1.90
N CYS A 58 -1.33 -0.70 0.67
CA CYS A 58 -1.10 0.13 -0.52
C CYS A 58 -1.86 1.46 -0.43
N TYR A 59 -3.10 1.43 0.02
CA TYR A 59 -3.90 2.63 0.18
C TYR A 59 -3.21 3.64 1.10
N TYR A 60 -2.79 3.22 2.27
CA TYR A 60 -2.12 4.12 3.21
C TYR A 60 -0.74 4.55 2.73
N ALA A 61 0.01 3.66 2.11
CA ALA A 61 1.33 4.01 1.57
C ALA A 61 1.24 5.10 0.50
N LEU A 62 0.22 5.03 -0.37
CA LEU A 62 -0.01 6.05 -1.39
C LEU A 62 -0.52 7.37 -0.81
N LYS A 63 -1.33 7.30 0.25
CA LYS A 63 -1.93 8.47 0.88
C LYS A 63 -0.95 9.28 1.72
N ILE A 64 -0.04 8.62 2.41
CA ILE A 64 0.90 9.27 3.31
C ILE A 64 2.08 9.85 2.53
N ALA A 65 2.37 11.13 2.73
CA ALA A 65 3.51 11.77 2.10
C ALA A 65 4.83 11.20 2.66
N LYS A 66 5.73 10.84 1.76
CA LYS A 66 7.03 10.28 2.11
C LYS A 66 7.82 11.23 3.01
N GLY A 67 8.31 10.71 4.11
CA GLY A 67 9.10 11.48 5.08
C GLY A 67 8.30 12.40 5.99
N ARG A 68 6.96 12.41 5.90
CA ARG A 68 6.10 13.31 6.72
C ARG A 68 6.17 12.98 8.21
N PHE A 69 6.24 11.72 8.54
CA PHE A 69 6.21 11.24 9.93
C PHE A 69 7.55 10.61 10.30
N LEU A 70 8.12 11.05 11.43
CA LEU A 70 9.37 10.49 11.94
C LEU A 70 9.25 9.02 12.36
N ALA A 71 8.03 8.57 12.68
CA ALA A 71 7.76 7.18 13.04
C ALA A 71 7.92 6.20 11.87
N PHE A 72 7.85 6.71 10.64
CA PHE A 72 8.04 5.90 9.44
C PHE A 72 9.45 6.08 8.90
N THR A 73 9.97 5.03 8.28
CA THR A 73 11.24 5.14 7.57
C THR A 73 11.09 6.03 6.33
N ASN A 74 12.19 6.56 5.82
CA ASN A 74 12.18 7.35 4.59
C ASN A 74 11.70 6.56 3.36
N ASN A 75 11.56 5.24 3.49
CA ASN A 75 11.07 4.37 2.42
C ASN A 75 9.55 4.18 2.43
N TYR A 76 8.85 4.69 3.46
CA TYR A 76 7.41 4.58 3.55
C TYR A 76 6.73 5.85 3.07
N GLY A 77 5.64 5.68 2.33
CA GLY A 77 4.85 6.79 1.80
C GLY A 77 5.13 7.07 0.33
N SER A 78 4.44 8.06 -0.21
CA SER A 78 4.53 8.41 -1.63
C SER A 78 4.88 9.87 -1.84
N GLU A 79 5.37 10.18 -3.03
CA GLU A 79 5.65 11.54 -3.47
C GLU A 79 4.51 12.15 -4.30
N LEU A 80 3.33 11.50 -4.34
CA LEU A 80 2.19 11.98 -5.12
C LEU A 80 1.75 13.38 -4.72
N GLU A 81 1.59 13.64 -3.42
CA GLU A 81 1.16 14.94 -2.92
C GLU A 81 2.14 16.05 -3.32
N GLU A 82 3.43 15.77 -3.19
CA GLU A 82 4.47 16.76 -3.48
C GLU A 82 4.65 17.01 -4.98
N LYS A 83 4.67 15.96 -5.79
CA LYS A 83 5.11 16.04 -7.19
C LYS A 83 3.98 16.06 -8.21
N ILE A 84 2.80 15.59 -7.86
CA ILE A 84 1.68 15.42 -8.80
C ILE A 84 0.49 16.29 -8.43
N ILE A 85 0.05 16.23 -7.18
CA ILE A 85 -1.17 16.90 -6.76
C ILE A 85 -1.00 18.43 -6.84
N GLY A 86 -1.99 19.09 -7.48
CA GLY A 86 -1.98 20.54 -7.66
C GLY A 86 -1.00 21.03 -8.71
N LYS A 87 -0.32 20.14 -9.40
CA LYS A 87 0.57 20.49 -10.51
C LYS A 87 -0.17 20.41 -11.84
N GLN A 88 0.37 21.06 -12.86
CA GLN A 88 -0.16 20.95 -14.21
C GLN A 88 0.17 19.59 -14.81
N TYR A 89 -0.83 18.91 -15.34
CA TYR A 89 -0.65 17.62 -15.96
C TYR A 89 -0.19 17.78 -17.42
N ASN A 90 0.80 17.00 -17.83
CA ASN A 90 1.36 17.00 -19.16
C ASN A 90 1.71 15.56 -19.59
N SER A 91 2.36 15.42 -20.75
CA SER A 91 2.74 14.11 -21.27
C SER A 91 3.66 13.30 -20.36
N ASP A 92 4.41 13.96 -19.50
CA ASP A 92 5.34 13.29 -18.58
C ASP A 92 4.67 12.84 -17.26
N THR A 93 3.47 13.31 -16.99
CA THR A 93 2.78 13.06 -15.71
C THR A 93 2.53 11.56 -15.50
N TYR A 94 2.11 10.85 -16.54
CA TYR A 94 1.91 9.41 -16.46
C TYR A 94 3.18 8.67 -16.03
N SER A 95 4.30 8.97 -16.65
CA SER A 95 5.59 8.34 -16.31
C SER A 95 6.03 8.66 -14.90
N LYS A 96 5.79 9.89 -14.43
CA LYS A 96 6.08 10.31 -13.07
C LYS A 96 5.22 9.55 -12.06
N VAL A 97 3.91 9.45 -12.31
CA VAL A 97 3.00 8.70 -11.44
C VAL A 97 3.41 7.23 -11.36
N LYS A 98 3.68 6.60 -12.50
CA LYS A 98 4.13 5.21 -12.55
C LYS A 98 5.37 4.98 -11.69
N ARG A 99 6.37 5.84 -11.83
CA ARG A 99 7.60 5.76 -11.04
C ARG A 99 7.34 5.93 -9.55
N ILE A 100 6.52 6.92 -9.18
CA ILE A 100 6.16 7.17 -7.78
C ILE A 100 5.47 5.96 -7.17
N VAL A 101 4.53 5.36 -7.91
CA VAL A 101 3.82 4.15 -7.48
C VAL A 101 4.79 2.99 -7.29
N GLU A 102 5.66 2.75 -8.25
CA GLU A 102 6.67 1.68 -8.15
C GLU A 102 7.59 1.88 -6.94
N ASP A 103 8.13 3.08 -6.77
CA ASP A 103 9.01 3.39 -5.63
C ASP A 103 8.28 3.27 -4.28
N CYS A 104 7.00 3.62 -4.24
CA CYS A 104 6.19 3.55 -3.04
C CYS A 104 5.85 2.10 -2.65
N LEU A 105 5.41 1.29 -3.60
CA LEU A 105 4.84 -0.02 -3.31
C LEU A 105 5.87 -1.15 -3.29
N LEU A 106 6.93 -1.07 -4.08
CA LEU A 106 7.92 -2.15 -4.18
C LEU A 106 8.81 -2.32 -2.95
N VAL A 107 8.73 -1.41 -1.98
CA VAL A 107 9.38 -1.61 -0.68
C VAL A 107 8.68 -2.70 0.16
N ASN A 108 7.46 -3.06 -0.19
CA ASN A 108 6.71 -4.11 0.49
C ASN A 108 7.13 -5.49 -0.01
N LYS A 109 7.55 -6.35 0.91
CA LYS A 109 8.04 -7.71 0.59
C LYS A 109 6.95 -8.63 0.00
N TYR A 110 5.70 -8.34 0.23
CA TYR A 110 4.57 -9.12 -0.31
C TYR A 110 4.22 -8.75 -1.74
N ILE A 111 4.75 -7.65 -2.27
CA ILE A 111 4.52 -7.20 -3.65
C ILE A 111 5.74 -7.59 -4.48
N LYS A 112 5.53 -8.45 -5.47
CA LYS A 112 6.61 -8.92 -6.35
C LYS A 112 6.89 -7.99 -7.50
N SER A 113 5.83 -7.46 -8.13
CA SER A 113 5.96 -6.58 -9.28
C SER A 113 4.73 -5.70 -9.45
N ILE A 114 4.94 -4.55 -10.07
CA ILE A 114 3.87 -3.68 -10.57
C ILE A 114 3.76 -3.96 -12.07
N ASP A 115 2.65 -4.54 -12.48
CA ASP A 115 2.47 -5.02 -13.85
C ASP A 115 1.89 -3.96 -14.77
N ASN A 116 0.99 -3.10 -14.25
CA ASN A 116 0.41 -2.01 -15.00
C ASN A 116 -0.04 -0.88 -14.07
N VAL A 117 0.03 0.34 -14.56
CA VAL A 117 -0.48 1.53 -13.88
C VAL A 117 -1.30 2.33 -14.88
N ALA A 118 -2.59 2.48 -14.63
CA ALA A 118 -3.48 3.33 -15.41
C ALA A 118 -3.83 4.58 -14.60
N VAL A 119 -3.73 5.74 -15.22
CA VAL A 119 -4.00 7.02 -14.57
C VAL A 119 -5.03 7.79 -15.39
N SER A 120 -6.04 8.31 -14.75
CA SER A 120 -6.99 9.23 -15.36
C SER A 120 -7.10 10.51 -14.55
N PHE A 121 -7.26 11.63 -15.26
CA PHE A 121 -7.29 12.98 -14.70
C PHE A 121 -8.63 13.63 -15.07
N ASP A 122 -9.64 13.34 -14.28
CA ASP A 122 -10.93 14.02 -14.36
C ASP A 122 -11.01 15.07 -13.25
N ASP A 123 -12.08 15.08 -12.48
CA ASP A 123 -12.18 15.95 -11.29
C ASP A 123 -11.18 15.57 -10.22
N LYS A 124 -10.81 14.30 -10.19
CA LYS A 124 -9.84 13.73 -9.27
C LYS A 124 -8.83 12.90 -10.05
N ILE A 125 -7.71 12.62 -9.42
CA ILE A 125 -6.73 11.70 -9.98
C ILE A 125 -7.14 10.29 -9.57
N ASN A 126 -7.40 9.44 -10.57
CA ASN A 126 -7.71 8.03 -10.38
C ASN A 126 -6.52 7.21 -10.85
N ILE A 127 -5.99 6.39 -9.95
CA ILE A 127 -4.86 5.51 -10.24
C ILE A 127 -5.32 4.08 -10.04
N GLU A 128 -5.26 3.27 -11.09
CA GLU A 128 -5.52 1.84 -11.04
C GLU A 128 -4.20 1.11 -11.23
N ILE A 129 -3.86 0.27 -10.29
CA ILE A 129 -2.59 -0.44 -10.25
C ILE A 129 -2.87 -1.93 -10.31
N GLU A 130 -2.31 -2.60 -11.33
CA GLU A 130 -2.28 -4.04 -11.41
C GLU A 130 -0.93 -4.54 -10.91
N LEU A 131 -0.95 -5.41 -9.93
CA LEU A 131 0.28 -5.92 -9.32
C LEU A 131 0.23 -7.42 -9.08
N THR A 132 1.40 -8.00 -8.94
CA THR A 132 1.57 -9.40 -8.55
C THR A 132 2.08 -9.43 -7.12
N THR A 133 1.34 -10.14 -6.26
CA THR A 133 1.73 -10.38 -4.88
C THR A 133 2.35 -11.77 -4.73
N VAL A 134 2.84 -12.08 -3.53
CA VAL A 134 3.28 -13.44 -3.19
C VAL A 134 2.13 -14.46 -3.24
N TYR A 135 0.88 -13.99 -3.26
CA TYR A 135 -0.31 -14.85 -3.26
C TYR A 135 -0.94 -15.02 -4.64
N GLN A 136 -0.90 -13.98 -5.48
CA GLN A 136 -1.69 -13.96 -6.72
C GLN A 136 -1.14 -12.97 -7.72
N LYS A 137 -1.35 -13.26 -9.02
CA LYS A 137 -1.15 -12.32 -10.13
C LYS A 137 -2.45 -11.54 -10.38
N GLY A 138 -2.32 -10.34 -10.94
CA GLY A 138 -3.48 -9.58 -11.39
C GLY A 138 -4.32 -8.98 -10.27
N VAL A 139 -3.71 -8.66 -9.14
CA VAL A 139 -4.38 -7.97 -8.04
C VAL A 139 -4.53 -6.49 -8.41
N ILE A 140 -5.77 -5.98 -8.33
CA ILE A 140 -6.08 -4.61 -8.69
C ILE A 140 -6.22 -3.76 -7.42
N VAL A 141 -5.49 -2.67 -7.37
CA VAL A 141 -5.58 -1.65 -6.33
C VAL A 141 -6.00 -0.34 -6.99
N GLU A 142 -7.06 0.25 -6.49
CA GLU A 142 -7.54 1.56 -6.94
C GLU A 142 -7.27 2.61 -5.89
N TYR A 143 -6.77 3.76 -6.32
CA TYR A 143 -6.52 4.90 -5.46
C TYR A 143 -7.04 6.17 -6.12
N VAL A 144 -7.83 6.93 -5.37
CA VAL A 144 -8.41 8.20 -5.82
C VAL A 144 -7.93 9.31 -4.88
N TYR A 145 -7.41 10.37 -5.46
CA TYR A 145 -6.92 11.52 -4.69
C TYR A 145 -7.85 12.73 -4.89
#